data_13cd6387f46e5f103b2eca714333a678
#
_entry.id   13cd6387f46e5f103b2eca714333a678
#
_cell.length_a   1.000
_cell.length_b   1.000
_cell.length_c   1.000
_cell.angle_alpha   90.00
_cell.angle_beta   90.00
_cell.angle_gamma   90.00
#
_symmetry.space_group_name_H-M   'P 1'
#
loop_
_entity.id
_entity.type
_entity.pdbx_description
1 polymer ?
#
loop_
_entity_poly.entity_id
_entity_poly.type
_entity_poly.pdbx_seq_one_letter_code
_entity_poly.pdbx_strand_id
1 'polypeptide(L)'
;MSIEVRTHTALHVLKGAVQRVLGAKWTAGVYVEGSHGRLTVQVERKPTDGEMALVEEEANRKIMEDAPVEELEMDRAEAEERFGDAIYDLFPVPFSVKRLKILYIKDWNVNACKEKHTRSTGEVGCIRLVKVRYRPSKGLLEISFDVYPP
;
A
#
# COMPACT_ATOMS: atom_id res chain seq x y z
N MET A 1 -9.38 13.74 -11.58
CA MET A 1 -8.64 13.17 -10.45
C MET A 1 -7.15 13.35 -10.67
N SER A 2 -6.41 13.80 -9.68
CA SER A 2 -4.99 14.07 -9.83
C SER A 2 -4.19 12.77 -9.94
N ILE A 3 -3.04 12.84 -10.62
CA ILE A 3 -2.14 11.70 -10.74
C ILE A 3 -1.60 11.28 -9.36
N GLU A 4 -1.36 12.23 -8.46
CA GLU A 4 -0.86 11.92 -7.11
C GLU A 4 -1.87 11.09 -6.31
N VAL A 5 -3.16 11.36 -6.45
CA VAL A 5 -4.21 10.55 -5.79
C VAL A 5 -4.21 9.13 -6.32
N ARG A 6 -4.06 8.96 -7.62
CA ARG A 6 -3.96 7.64 -8.26
C ARG A 6 -2.71 6.89 -7.79
N THR A 7 -1.57 7.56 -7.77
CA THR A 7 -0.30 6.97 -7.33
C THR A 7 -0.35 6.60 -5.85
N HIS A 8 -0.98 7.44 -5.03
CA HIS A 8 -1.13 7.15 -3.61
C HIS A 8 -2.02 5.93 -3.38
N THR A 9 -3.13 5.82 -4.11
CA THR A 9 -3.98 4.63 -4.03
C THR A 9 -3.22 3.40 -4.51
N ALA A 10 -2.38 3.54 -5.55
CA ALA A 10 -1.53 2.45 -6.04
C ALA A 10 -0.62 1.89 -4.93
N LEU A 11 -0.13 2.73 -4.02
CA LEU A 11 0.66 2.26 -2.87
C LEU A 11 -0.12 1.23 -2.05
N HIS A 12 -1.40 1.49 -1.77
CA HIS A 12 -2.23 0.58 -1.00
C HIS A 12 -2.56 -0.71 -1.76
N VAL A 13 -2.76 -0.60 -3.05
CA VAL A 13 -2.95 -1.79 -3.91
C VAL A 13 -1.68 -2.65 -3.89
N LEU A 14 -0.53 -2.00 -4.02
CA LEU A 14 0.77 -2.69 -3.99
C LEU A 14 1.05 -3.31 -2.62
N LYS A 15 0.71 -2.64 -1.52
CA LYS A 15 0.83 -3.19 -0.17
C LYS A 15 0.07 -4.50 -0.02
N GLY A 16 -1.16 -4.56 -0.51
CA GLY A 16 -1.96 -5.78 -0.46
C GLY A 16 -1.30 -6.93 -1.22
N ALA A 17 -0.72 -6.63 -2.39
CA ALA A 17 0.01 -7.63 -3.18
C ALA A 17 1.26 -8.12 -2.46
N VAL A 18 2.04 -7.21 -1.90
CA VAL A 18 3.26 -7.55 -1.15
C VAL A 18 2.95 -8.41 0.06
N GLN A 19 1.87 -8.10 0.78
CA GLN A 19 1.44 -8.90 1.93
C GLN A 19 1.09 -10.32 1.52
N ARG A 20 0.40 -10.51 0.40
CA ARG A 20 -0.01 -11.83 -0.08
C ARG A 20 1.14 -12.66 -0.63
N VAL A 21 2.01 -12.05 -1.39
CA VAL A 21 3.11 -12.77 -2.06
C VAL A 21 4.30 -12.98 -1.14
N LEU A 22 4.66 -11.96 -0.37
CA LEU A 22 5.88 -11.96 0.45
C LEU A 22 5.61 -12.12 1.95
N GLY A 23 4.36 -12.00 2.38
CA GLY A 23 4.02 -12.02 3.80
C GLY A 23 4.53 -10.80 4.56
N ALA A 24 4.89 -9.73 3.87
CA ALA A 24 5.42 -8.51 4.50
C ALA A 24 4.28 -7.71 5.13
N LYS A 25 4.29 -7.60 6.46
CA LYS A 25 3.22 -6.94 7.20
C LYS A 25 3.43 -5.43 7.34
N TRP A 26 4.67 -5.00 7.55
CA TRP A 26 4.95 -3.64 7.98
C TRP A 26 5.55 -2.78 6.86
N THR A 27 4.89 -1.66 6.59
CA THR A 27 5.42 -0.60 5.72
C THR A 27 6.33 0.30 6.55
N ALA A 28 7.53 0.56 6.04
CA ALA A 28 8.51 1.44 6.67
C ALA A 28 8.48 2.85 6.09
N GLY A 29 8.01 3.01 4.86
CA GLY A 29 7.93 4.31 4.22
C GLY A 29 7.21 4.29 2.90
N VAL A 30 6.76 5.48 2.47
CA VAL A 30 6.09 5.68 1.19
C VAL A 30 6.60 6.99 0.58
N TYR A 31 6.56 7.05 -0.76
CA TYR A 31 6.94 8.25 -1.50
C TYR A 31 6.09 8.36 -2.75
N VAL A 32 5.60 9.56 -3.04
CA VAL A 32 4.82 9.86 -4.24
C VAL A 32 5.34 11.13 -4.89
N GLU A 33 5.64 11.05 -6.18
CA GLU A 33 5.98 12.20 -7.02
C GLU A 33 5.36 11.98 -8.41
N GLY A 34 4.29 12.71 -8.70
CA GLY A 34 3.55 12.52 -9.94
C GLY A 34 3.06 11.08 -10.10
N SER A 35 3.36 10.47 -11.22
CA SER A 35 3.02 9.07 -11.51
C SER A 35 4.01 8.06 -10.93
N HIS A 36 5.06 8.54 -10.26
CA HIS A 36 6.08 7.68 -9.66
C HIS A 36 5.87 7.52 -8.16
N GLY A 37 6.02 6.30 -7.66
CA GLY A 37 5.92 6.00 -6.25
C GLY A 37 7.00 5.04 -5.79
N ARG A 38 7.21 4.99 -4.48
CA ARG A 38 8.09 4.00 -3.85
C ARG A 38 7.46 3.53 -2.55
N LEU A 39 7.38 2.22 -2.41
CA LEU A 39 6.91 1.54 -1.21
C LEU A 39 8.11 0.85 -0.56
N THR A 40 8.33 1.11 0.73
CA THR A 40 9.37 0.43 1.50
C THR A 40 8.70 -0.45 2.55
N VAL A 41 9.02 -1.74 2.55
CA VAL A 41 8.43 -2.72 3.47
C VAL A 41 9.52 -3.49 4.19
N GLN A 42 9.17 -3.99 5.38
CA GLN A 42 10.06 -4.84 6.16
C GLN A 42 9.94 -6.30 5.68
N VAL A 43 11.06 -6.90 5.29
CA VAL A 43 11.12 -8.32 4.89
C VAL A 43 12.41 -8.93 5.40
N GLU A 44 12.41 -10.26 5.61
CA GLU A 44 13.55 -10.97 6.20
C GLU A 44 14.59 -11.40 5.17
N ARG A 45 14.22 -11.47 3.90
CA ARG A 45 15.11 -11.91 2.83
C ARG A 45 14.82 -11.16 1.53
N LYS A 46 15.80 -11.16 0.63
CA LYS A 46 15.60 -10.59 -0.71
C LYS A 46 14.62 -11.47 -1.49
N PRO A 47 13.53 -10.89 -2.03
CA PRO A 47 12.62 -11.64 -2.88
C PRO A 47 13.28 -12.05 -4.19
N THR A 48 12.78 -13.14 -4.77
CA THR A 48 13.20 -13.56 -6.11
C THR A 48 12.55 -12.68 -7.17
N ASP A 49 13.11 -12.69 -8.38
CA ASP A 49 12.53 -11.98 -9.51
C ASP A 49 11.12 -12.49 -9.83
N GLY A 50 10.91 -13.80 -9.70
CA GLY A 50 9.60 -14.42 -9.91
C GLY A 50 8.57 -13.96 -8.88
N GLU A 51 8.97 -13.82 -7.63
CA GLU A 51 8.10 -13.28 -6.58
C GLU A 51 7.71 -11.83 -6.87
N MET A 52 8.65 -11.01 -7.32
CA MET A 52 8.36 -9.61 -7.65
C MET A 52 7.47 -9.49 -8.90
N ALA A 53 7.65 -10.35 -9.88
CA ALA A 53 6.74 -10.42 -11.04
C ALA A 53 5.32 -10.77 -10.60
N LEU A 54 5.18 -11.68 -9.63
CA LEU A 54 3.88 -12.04 -9.07
C LEU A 54 3.25 -10.90 -8.28
N VAL A 55 4.05 -10.12 -7.55
CA VAL A 55 3.58 -8.91 -6.85
C VAL A 55 2.95 -7.94 -7.84
N GLU A 56 3.63 -7.67 -8.96
CA GLU A 56 3.11 -6.78 -10.00
C GLU A 56 1.81 -7.33 -10.60
N GLU A 57 1.78 -8.61 -10.92
CA GLU A 57 0.62 -9.28 -11.49
C GLU A 57 -0.59 -9.20 -10.54
N GLU A 58 -0.39 -9.51 -9.26
CA GLU A 58 -1.46 -9.48 -8.27
C GLU A 58 -1.99 -8.06 -8.04
N ALA A 59 -1.10 -7.07 -8.01
CA ALA A 59 -1.51 -5.67 -7.89
C ALA A 59 -2.40 -5.27 -9.08
N ASN A 60 -1.99 -5.59 -10.30
CA ASN A 60 -2.77 -5.25 -11.49
C ASN A 60 -4.06 -6.05 -11.60
N ARG A 61 -4.08 -7.29 -11.11
CA ARG A 61 -5.31 -8.09 -11.04
C ARG A 61 -6.32 -7.39 -10.13
N LYS A 62 -5.88 -6.86 -9.01
CA LYS A 62 -6.76 -6.11 -8.08
C LYS A 62 -7.29 -4.83 -8.72
N ILE A 63 -6.47 -4.16 -9.51
CA ILE A 63 -6.92 -2.98 -10.26
C ILE A 63 -8.02 -3.36 -11.26
N MET A 64 -7.83 -4.48 -11.97
CA MET A 64 -8.81 -4.95 -12.95
C MET A 64 -10.14 -5.37 -12.34
N GLU A 65 -10.15 -5.77 -11.08
CA GLU A 65 -11.40 -6.05 -10.34
C GLU A 65 -12.25 -4.80 -10.12
N ASP A 66 -11.64 -3.62 -10.21
CA ASP A 66 -12.31 -2.35 -9.94
C ASP A 66 -13.01 -2.35 -8.57
N ALA A 67 -12.31 -2.84 -7.55
CA ALA A 67 -12.84 -2.97 -6.20
C ALA A 67 -13.04 -1.59 -5.54
N PRO A 68 -14.07 -1.44 -4.69
CA PRO A 68 -14.27 -0.20 -3.96
C PRO A 68 -13.08 0.15 -3.06
N VAL A 69 -12.73 1.42 -3.05
CA VAL A 69 -11.74 1.99 -2.12
C VAL A 69 -12.52 2.90 -1.18
N GLU A 70 -12.59 2.54 0.09
CA GLU A 70 -13.38 3.27 1.08
C GLU A 70 -12.48 4.07 2.00
N GLU A 71 -12.95 5.26 2.37
CA GLU A 71 -12.31 6.09 3.39
C GLU A 71 -13.26 6.14 4.58
N LEU A 72 -12.84 5.53 5.70
CA LEU A 72 -13.64 5.45 6.92
C LEU A 72 -13.05 6.40 7.95
N GLU A 73 -13.92 6.94 8.80
CA GLU A 73 -13.48 7.77 9.92
C GLU A 73 -14.06 7.20 11.19
N MET A 74 -13.20 6.96 12.20
CA MET A 74 -13.66 6.34 13.43
C MET A 74 -12.70 6.61 14.59
N ASP A 75 -13.18 6.40 15.81
CA ASP A 75 -12.32 6.47 16.98
C ASP A 75 -11.25 5.38 16.92
N ARG A 76 -10.06 5.71 17.43
CA ARG A 76 -8.93 4.78 17.42
C ARG A 76 -9.25 3.46 18.09
N ALA A 77 -9.95 3.50 19.24
CA ALA A 77 -10.33 2.28 19.95
C ALA A 77 -11.23 1.38 19.11
N GLU A 78 -12.18 1.97 18.37
CA GLU A 78 -13.06 1.23 17.47
C GLU A 78 -12.28 0.63 16.30
N ALA A 79 -11.35 1.40 15.73
CA ALA A 79 -10.52 0.93 14.62
C ALA A 79 -9.64 -0.25 15.06
N GLU A 80 -9.03 -0.18 16.23
CA GLU A 80 -8.20 -1.26 16.76
C GLU A 80 -9.03 -2.50 17.10
N GLU A 81 -10.24 -2.32 17.62
CA GLU A 81 -11.14 -3.43 17.88
C GLU A 81 -11.54 -4.15 16.59
N ARG A 82 -11.86 -3.36 15.55
CA ARG A 82 -12.36 -3.90 14.28
C ARG A 82 -11.25 -4.49 13.41
N PHE A 83 -10.07 -3.84 13.35
CA PHE A 83 -9.00 -4.19 12.42
C PHE A 83 -7.71 -4.66 13.10
N GLY A 84 -7.59 -4.53 14.41
CA GLY A 84 -6.35 -4.85 15.11
C GLY A 84 -5.22 -3.91 14.72
N ASP A 85 -4.00 -4.43 14.68
CA ASP A 85 -2.81 -3.66 14.33
C ASP A 85 -2.58 -3.54 12.83
N ALA A 86 -3.41 -4.18 12.01
CA ALA A 86 -3.29 -4.15 10.54
C ALA A 86 -3.40 -2.73 9.96
N ILE A 87 -4.01 -1.81 10.70
CA ILE A 87 -4.14 -0.41 10.29
C ILE A 87 -2.85 0.38 10.42
N TYR A 88 -1.85 -0.15 11.13
CA TYR A 88 -0.62 0.56 11.41
C TYR A 88 0.53 0.13 10.49
N ASP A 89 1.49 1.05 10.33
CA ASP A 89 2.75 0.80 9.66
C ASP A 89 3.83 0.51 10.71
N LEU A 90 5.07 0.31 10.29
CA LEU A 90 6.20 0.05 11.19
C LEU A 90 6.34 1.17 12.23
N PHE A 91 6.06 2.41 11.83
CA PHE A 91 6.03 3.56 12.72
C PHE A 91 4.58 3.99 12.92
N PRO A 92 3.93 3.52 14.01
CA PRO A 92 2.50 3.75 14.19
C PRO A 92 2.16 5.20 14.47
N VAL A 93 0.88 5.53 14.29
CA VAL A 93 0.33 6.85 14.61
C VAL A 93 0.55 7.15 16.11
N PRO A 94 0.98 8.37 16.47
CA PRO A 94 1.18 8.73 17.88
C PRO A 94 -0.05 8.48 18.75
N PHE A 95 0.16 8.06 20.00
CA PHE A 95 -0.91 7.73 20.94
C PHE A 95 -1.89 8.88 21.19
N SER A 96 -1.43 10.12 21.03
CA SER A 96 -2.27 11.31 21.21
C SER A 96 -3.38 11.43 20.16
N VAL A 97 -3.22 10.78 19.02
CA VAL A 97 -4.23 10.79 17.95
C VAL A 97 -5.30 9.75 18.27
N LYS A 98 -6.52 10.23 18.60
CA LYS A 98 -7.62 9.38 19.06
C LYS A 98 -8.68 9.11 17.99
N ARG A 99 -8.67 9.85 16.88
CA ARG A 99 -9.57 9.64 15.77
C ARG A 99 -8.76 9.40 14.51
N LEU A 100 -9.11 8.34 13.78
CA LEU A 100 -8.34 7.91 12.61
C LEU A 100 -9.19 7.95 11.35
N LYS A 101 -8.53 8.33 10.25
CA LYS A 101 -9.04 8.12 8.91
C LYS A 101 -8.41 6.85 8.38
N ILE A 102 -9.25 5.91 7.94
CA ILE A 102 -8.84 4.56 7.54
C ILE A 102 -9.12 4.37 6.05
N LEU A 103 -8.10 3.99 5.32
CA LEU A 103 -8.24 3.47 3.94
C LEU A 103 -8.62 1.99 4.05
N TYR A 104 -9.70 1.59 3.39
CA TYR A 104 -10.17 0.21 3.42
C TYR A 104 -10.47 -0.31 2.01
N ILE A 105 -9.72 -1.32 1.60
CA ILE A 105 -9.99 -2.11 0.39
C ILE A 105 -10.26 -3.53 0.90
N LYS A 106 -11.53 -3.94 0.86
CA LYS A 106 -11.99 -5.19 1.47
C LYS A 106 -11.13 -6.39 1.07
N ASP A 107 -10.72 -7.18 2.07
CA ASP A 107 -9.91 -8.39 1.91
C ASP A 107 -8.59 -8.13 1.16
N TRP A 108 -8.13 -6.89 1.15
CA TRP A 108 -6.91 -6.52 0.44
C TRP A 108 -5.96 -5.67 1.26
N ASN A 109 -6.40 -4.49 1.69
CA ASN A 109 -5.58 -3.60 2.50
C ASN A 109 -6.43 -2.73 3.40
N VAL A 110 -6.01 -2.55 4.64
CA VAL A 110 -6.59 -1.59 5.57
C VAL A 110 -5.45 -0.83 6.23
N ASN A 111 -5.56 0.50 6.27
CA ASN A 111 -4.45 1.34 6.74
C ASN A 111 -4.95 2.68 7.25
N ALA A 112 -4.43 3.12 8.39
CA ALA A 112 -4.61 4.49 8.83
C ALA A 112 -3.89 5.40 7.83
N CYS A 113 -4.62 6.27 7.15
CA CYS A 113 -4.09 7.11 6.10
C CYS A 113 -4.92 8.37 5.93
N LYS A 114 -4.27 9.53 5.99
CA LYS A 114 -4.93 10.84 5.89
C LYS A 114 -5.11 11.34 4.46
N GLU A 115 -4.40 10.73 3.51
CA GLU A 115 -4.38 11.20 2.12
C GLU A 115 -5.69 10.89 1.40
N LYS A 116 -5.89 11.56 0.27
CA LYS A 116 -7.01 11.26 -0.62
C LYS A 116 -6.71 10.03 -1.46
N HIS A 117 -7.77 9.29 -1.76
CA HIS A 117 -7.70 8.07 -2.56
C HIS A 117 -8.71 8.10 -3.70
N THR A 118 -8.51 7.24 -4.69
CA THR A 118 -9.50 7.00 -5.74
C THR A 118 -10.73 6.30 -5.12
N ARG A 119 -11.84 6.28 -5.85
CA ARG A 119 -13.07 5.62 -5.39
C ARG A 119 -13.04 4.11 -5.59
N SER A 120 -12.22 3.66 -6.55
CA SER A 120 -12.08 2.24 -6.85
C SER A 120 -10.65 1.96 -7.29
N THR A 121 -10.26 0.70 -7.22
CA THR A 121 -8.93 0.29 -7.65
C THR A 121 -8.73 0.47 -9.16
N GLY A 122 -9.80 0.35 -9.94
CA GLY A 122 -9.74 0.54 -11.40
C GLY A 122 -9.31 1.94 -11.81
N GLU A 123 -9.63 2.96 -11.01
CA GLU A 123 -9.23 4.34 -11.30
C GLU A 123 -7.71 4.56 -11.19
N VAL A 124 -6.98 3.63 -10.57
CA VAL A 124 -5.52 3.71 -10.51
C VAL A 124 -4.91 3.62 -11.91
N GLY A 125 -5.42 2.75 -12.76
CA GLY A 125 -4.88 2.47 -14.08
C GLY A 125 -4.07 1.18 -14.07
N CYS A 126 -2.75 1.27 -14.20
CA CYS A 126 -1.86 0.12 -14.21
C CYS A 126 -0.59 0.45 -13.43
N ILE A 127 -0.06 -0.53 -12.70
CA ILE A 127 1.18 -0.41 -11.95
C ILE A 127 2.30 -1.15 -12.68
N ARG A 128 3.45 -0.50 -12.85
CA ARG A 128 4.68 -1.14 -13.33
C ARG A 128 5.78 -0.98 -12.31
N LEU A 129 6.39 -2.08 -11.91
CA LEU A 129 7.57 -2.05 -11.06
C LEU A 129 8.77 -1.61 -11.90
N VAL A 130 9.51 -0.64 -11.39
CA VAL A 130 10.65 -0.05 -12.10
C VAL A 130 11.96 -0.54 -11.52
N LYS A 131 12.04 -0.60 -10.19
CA LYS A 131 13.25 -0.96 -9.48
C LYS A 131 12.91 -1.60 -8.15
N VAL A 132 13.63 -2.65 -7.80
CA VAL A 132 13.53 -3.33 -6.51
C VAL A 132 14.90 -3.34 -5.88
N ARG A 133 15.00 -2.83 -4.66
CA ARG A 133 16.26 -2.79 -3.91
C ARG A 133 16.06 -3.36 -2.52
N TYR A 134 16.86 -4.36 -2.17
CA TYR A 134 16.86 -4.93 -0.83
C TYR A 134 18.07 -4.43 -0.03
N ARG A 135 17.82 -4.01 1.22
CA ARG A 135 18.86 -3.56 2.16
C ARG A 135 18.98 -4.59 3.29
N PRO A 136 19.91 -5.55 3.19
CA PRO A 136 19.98 -6.66 4.16
C PRO A 136 20.23 -6.19 5.59
N SER A 137 21.07 -5.17 5.78
CA SER A 137 21.39 -4.67 7.12
C SER A 137 20.20 -4.07 7.86
N LYS A 138 19.17 -3.63 7.12
CA LYS A 138 17.96 -3.01 7.68
C LYS A 138 16.73 -3.91 7.58
N GLY A 139 16.81 -4.98 6.79
CA GLY A 139 15.64 -5.81 6.50
C GLY A 139 14.56 -5.06 5.75
N LEU A 140 14.94 -4.15 4.86
CA LEU A 140 14.00 -3.30 4.11
C LEU A 140 14.07 -3.56 2.62
N LEU A 141 12.90 -3.66 2.01
CA LEU A 141 12.71 -3.79 0.58
C LEU A 141 12.10 -2.50 0.03
N GLU A 142 12.80 -1.86 -0.90
CA GLU A 142 12.32 -0.66 -1.59
C GLU A 142 11.81 -1.04 -2.97
N ILE A 143 10.55 -0.76 -3.24
CA ILE A 143 9.89 -1.07 -4.50
C ILE A 143 9.46 0.24 -5.15
N SER A 144 10.15 0.60 -6.23
CA SER A 144 9.81 1.78 -7.03
C SER A 144 8.91 1.35 -8.18
N PHE A 145 7.89 2.15 -8.46
CA PHE A 145 6.91 1.84 -9.49
C PHE A 145 6.40 3.10 -10.17
N ASP A 146 5.82 2.91 -11.34
CA ASP A 146 5.11 3.95 -12.08
C ASP A 146 3.65 3.56 -12.27
N VAL A 147 2.79 4.56 -12.34
CA VAL A 147 1.37 4.41 -12.63
C VAL A 147 1.11 4.86 -14.07
N TYR A 148 0.37 4.07 -14.82
CA TYR A 148 0.01 4.35 -16.20
C TYR A 148 -1.51 4.41 -16.36
N PRO A 149 -2.05 5.31 -17.21
CA PRO A 149 -1.33 6.41 -17.89
C PRO A 149 -0.88 7.46 -16.88
N PRO A 150 0.20 8.17 -17.21
CA PRO A 150 0.74 9.19 -16.32
C PRO A 150 -0.15 10.41 -16.21
#